data_abf6caedff2f9a5ed0e5e6d5ccbc4b6d
#
_entry.id   abf6caedff2f9a5ed0e5e6d5ccbc4b6d
#
_cell.length_a   1.000
_cell.length_b   1.000
_cell.length_c   1.000
_cell.angle_alpha   90.00
_cell.angle_beta   90.00
_cell.angle_gamma   90.00
#
_symmetry.space_group_name_H-M   'P 1'
#
loop_
_entity.id
_entity.type
_entity.pdbx_description
1 polymer ?
#
loop_
_entity_poly.entity_id
_entity_poly.type
_entity_poly.pdbx_seq_one_letter_code
_entity_poly.pdbx_strand_id
1 'polypeptide(L)'
;MGAACVAQASHAGQRSIAAPDLGPNVLVFRPSMSSAEIQAQIDKVYATEQHSEFGSARYALAFLPGDYKVDVPVGFYTEVIGLGHSPDDVHITGNVHADASESNNNATTTFWRAAENFSVTPTGGTTSDTMQWAVSQAVPFRRMHVRGNIVLHQNGGWASGGWMSDSLIDGNVGAGPQQQWISRNSEWGSWTGANWNMVFVGVPQPPSGEWPSPVYTKIAETPVVREKPYLEVDAAGRWQLRVPPLRHNSAGITWHGGVDPGRIIPMSRIYVARPDKDSAATMNAALAQGKNLLITPGNYELTEPIHVTRANTVVLGLGFATLKPVNRTAAITTDDVDGITIAGLLFDAGVSRSPVLLQVGPPKSKASHAANPIELCDVFFRVGGAGVGRTDTNLEINSNDTIVDHTWIWRADHGTGVGWISNTSDNGLVVNGDNVTVYGLFVEHHEQYQVLWNGNHGRTYFYQSEIPYDPPRQKVYTSAPGVNGWASYKVADTVTDHEAWGLGIYSVFRHPSITLSRAIEAPKSPEVRFHHMITVALGENGAIDNVINDKGGATSIHPRVTPKVTDYP
;
A
#
# COMPACT_ATOMS: atom_id res chain seq x y z
N MET A 1 -31.96 66.39 19.09
CA MET A 1 -31.06 65.55 19.93
C MET A 1 -31.41 64.10 19.68
N GLY A 2 -30.65 63.44 18.84
CA GLY A 2 -30.84 62.01 18.51
C GLY A 2 -29.64 61.27 19.03
N ALA A 3 -29.83 60.35 19.93
CA ALA A 3 -28.80 59.52 20.50
C ALA A 3 -28.64 58.25 19.57
N ALA A 4 -27.47 58.11 19.00
CA ALA A 4 -27.12 56.91 18.26
C ALA A 4 -26.66 55.81 19.24
N CYS A 5 -27.40 54.71 19.32
CA CYS A 5 -26.96 53.49 19.98
C CYS A 5 -25.96 52.76 19.09
N VAL A 6 -24.70 52.70 19.54
CA VAL A 6 -23.67 51.82 18.94
C VAL A 6 -23.85 50.44 19.56
N ALA A 7 -24.30 49.48 18.76
CA ALA A 7 -24.32 48.08 19.16
C ALA A 7 -22.89 47.51 19.13
N GLN A 8 -22.34 47.21 20.30
CA GLN A 8 -21.10 46.41 20.42
C GLN A 8 -21.42 44.97 20.06
N ALA A 9 -20.86 44.52 18.92
CA ALA A 9 -20.83 43.11 18.59
C ALA A 9 -19.90 42.39 19.57
N SER A 10 -20.47 41.58 20.43
CA SER A 10 -19.73 40.67 21.30
C SER A 10 -19.08 39.60 20.43
N HIS A 11 -17.76 39.61 20.33
CA HIS A 11 -16.99 38.47 19.81
C HIS A 11 -17.22 37.33 20.79
N ALA A 12 -18.12 36.42 20.43
CA ALA A 12 -18.21 35.11 21.08
C ALA A 12 -16.85 34.42 20.86
N GLY A 13 -16.10 34.27 21.93
CA GLY A 13 -14.81 33.60 21.91
C GLY A 13 -14.97 32.22 21.31
N GLN A 14 -14.38 32.01 20.15
CA GLN A 14 -14.21 30.68 19.55
C GLN A 14 -13.47 29.82 20.58
N ARG A 15 -14.17 28.86 21.20
CA ARG A 15 -13.53 27.82 21.99
C ARG A 15 -12.65 27.04 21.01
N SER A 16 -11.34 27.18 21.11
CA SER A 16 -10.41 26.33 20.39
C SER A 16 -10.71 24.90 20.82
N ILE A 17 -11.18 24.07 19.87
CA ILE A 17 -11.34 22.65 20.13
C ILE A 17 -9.93 22.08 20.26
N ALA A 18 -9.63 21.53 21.43
CA ALA A 18 -8.32 20.98 21.70
C ALA A 18 -8.01 19.86 20.66
N ALA A 19 -6.79 19.88 20.12
CA ALA A 19 -6.32 18.78 19.26
C ALA A 19 -6.38 17.45 20.04
N PRO A 20 -6.70 16.33 19.37
CA PRO A 20 -6.66 15.02 20.02
C PRO A 20 -5.23 14.70 20.49
N ASP A 21 -5.10 13.93 21.56
CA ASP A 21 -3.81 13.38 21.98
C ASP A 21 -3.43 12.22 21.06
N LEU A 22 -2.63 12.53 20.03
CA LEU A 22 -2.14 11.55 19.04
C LEU A 22 -0.80 10.90 19.46
N GLY A 23 -0.29 11.21 20.65
CA GLY A 23 0.99 10.72 21.13
C GLY A 23 2.21 11.48 20.58
N PRO A 24 3.41 11.16 21.08
CA PRO A 24 4.63 11.93 20.79
C PRO A 24 5.17 11.71 19.36
N ASN A 25 4.76 10.66 18.68
CA ASN A 25 5.26 10.29 17.36
C ASN A 25 4.39 10.84 16.22
N VAL A 26 3.33 11.58 16.52
CA VAL A 26 2.60 12.38 15.55
C VAL A 26 3.00 13.85 15.76
N LEU A 27 3.83 14.37 14.87
CA LEU A 27 4.29 15.75 14.91
C LEU A 27 3.31 16.62 14.13
N VAL A 28 2.59 17.49 14.81
CA VAL A 28 1.57 18.37 14.20
C VAL A 28 2.18 19.75 13.95
N PHE A 29 2.38 20.08 12.69
CA PHE A 29 2.91 21.37 12.25
C PHE A 29 1.78 22.37 11.95
N ARG A 30 1.98 23.61 12.35
CA ARG A 30 1.03 24.72 12.15
C ARG A 30 1.68 25.82 11.32
N PRO A 31 0.93 26.54 10.48
CA PRO A 31 1.48 27.67 9.70
C PRO A 31 2.06 28.80 10.56
N SER A 32 1.69 28.86 11.84
CA SER A 32 2.22 29.85 12.79
C SER A 32 3.60 29.49 13.38
N MET A 33 4.07 28.27 13.18
CA MET A 33 5.41 27.86 13.59
C MET A 33 6.45 28.39 12.59
N SER A 34 7.65 28.68 13.06
CA SER A 34 8.73 29.09 12.17
C SER A 34 9.22 27.91 11.33
N SER A 35 9.64 28.16 10.08
CA SER A 35 10.24 27.14 9.23
C SER A 35 11.45 26.45 9.89
N ALA A 36 12.25 27.17 10.63
CA ALA A 36 13.41 26.61 11.34
C ALA A 36 13.01 25.64 12.46
N GLU A 37 11.93 25.94 13.19
CA GLU A 37 11.41 25.07 14.24
C GLU A 37 10.81 23.78 13.65
N ILE A 38 10.07 23.89 12.56
CA ILE A 38 9.51 22.74 11.84
C ILE A 38 10.65 21.88 11.27
N GLN A 39 11.62 22.51 10.59
CA GLN A 39 12.77 21.83 9.98
C GLN A 39 13.57 21.03 11.00
N ALA A 40 13.87 21.62 12.15
CA ALA A 40 14.61 20.94 13.21
C ALA A 40 13.92 19.66 13.73
N GLN A 41 12.58 19.63 13.72
CA GLN A 41 11.84 18.45 14.10
C GLN A 41 11.84 17.39 12.99
N ILE A 42 11.71 17.82 11.74
CA ILE A 42 11.81 16.93 10.56
C ILE A 42 13.19 16.27 10.51
N ASP A 43 14.26 17.08 10.64
CA ASP A 43 15.64 16.60 10.60
C ASP A 43 15.91 15.55 11.69
N LYS A 44 15.34 15.75 12.89
CA LYS A 44 15.45 14.78 13.99
C LYS A 44 14.77 13.46 13.67
N VAL A 45 13.58 13.48 13.06
CA VAL A 45 12.87 12.26 12.64
C VAL A 45 13.67 11.57 11.54
N TYR A 46 14.14 12.31 10.54
CA TYR A 46 14.92 11.74 9.45
C TYR A 46 16.24 11.13 9.94
N ALA A 47 16.96 11.79 10.82
CA ALA A 47 18.19 11.26 11.43
C ALA A 47 17.94 9.92 12.17
N THR A 48 16.73 9.70 12.70
CA THR A 48 16.33 8.43 13.32
C THR A 48 15.98 7.36 12.29
N GLU A 49 15.31 7.74 11.19
CA GLU A 49 14.65 6.79 10.30
C GLU A 49 15.36 6.59 8.94
N GLN A 50 16.36 7.40 8.58
CA GLN A 50 17.02 7.28 7.27
C GLN A 50 17.64 5.89 7.00
N HIS A 51 18.09 5.19 8.07
CA HIS A 51 18.73 3.86 7.99
C HIS A 51 17.95 2.77 8.73
N SER A 52 16.75 3.07 9.21
CA SER A 52 15.97 2.22 10.12
C SER A 52 15.09 1.20 9.39
N GLU A 53 15.63 0.48 8.40
CA GLU A 53 14.87 -0.49 7.61
C GLU A 53 14.08 -1.49 8.47
N PHE A 54 14.65 -1.93 9.59
CA PHE A 54 14.02 -2.82 10.56
C PHE A 54 13.90 -2.19 11.96
N GLY A 55 13.98 -0.87 12.02
CA GLY A 55 13.86 -0.11 13.25
C GLY A 55 12.48 -0.20 13.89
N SER A 56 12.41 0.15 15.17
CA SER A 56 11.17 0.09 15.96
C SER A 56 10.40 1.42 15.98
N ALA A 57 11.03 2.55 15.61
CA ALA A 57 10.37 3.83 15.62
C ALA A 57 9.36 3.97 14.45
N ARG A 58 8.36 4.81 14.62
CA ARG A 58 7.27 5.07 13.69
C ARG A 58 6.86 6.52 13.86
N TYR A 59 6.71 7.27 12.76
CA TYR A 59 6.36 8.69 12.82
C TYR A 59 5.30 9.08 11.78
N ALA A 60 4.47 10.06 12.16
CA ALA A 60 3.63 10.81 11.23
C ALA A 60 3.96 12.29 11.33
N LEU A 61 4.31 12.92 10.21
CA LEU A 61 4.54 14.35 10.04
C LEU A 61 3.25 14.97 9.49
N ALA A 62 2.45 15.57 10.34
CA ALA A 62 1.09 16.01 10.05
C ALA A 62 1.02 17.53 9.92
N PHE A 63 0.67 18.03 8.74
CA PHE A 63 0.61 19.46 8.43
C PHE A 63 -0.82 19.97 8.44
N LEU A 64 -1.15 20.93 9.31
CA LEU A 64 -2.43 21.62 9.28
C LEU A 64 -2.56 22.48 8.01
N PRO A 65 -3.81 22.82 7.59
CA PRO A 65 -4.01 23.69 6.43
C PRO A 65 -3.19 24.98 6.50
N GLY A 66 -2.50 25.33 5.41
CA GLY A 66 -1.65 26.52 5.27
C GLY A 66 -0.39 26.27 4.45
N ASP A 67 0.47 27.30 4.40
CA ASP A 67 1.70 27.34 3.61
C ASP A 67 2.93 27.09 4.48
N TYR A 68 3.86 26.28 3.97
CA TYR A 68 5.10 25.90 4.65
C TYR A 68 6.30 26.05 3.73
N LYS A 69 7.45 26.42 4.29
CA LYS A 69 8.73 26.49 3.58
C LYS A 69 9.73 25.58 4.30
N VAL A 70 9.80 24.34 3.87
CA VAL A 70 10.62 23.29 4.50
C VAL A 70 11.10 22.27 3.46
N ASP A 71 12.15 21.56 3.83
CA ASP A 71 12.65 20.37 3.15
C ASP A 71 12.28 19.14 3.99
N VAL A 72 11.60 18.17 3.36
CA VAL A 72 11.07 16.98 4.06
C VAL A 72 11.66 15.71 3.47
N PRO A 73 12.86 15.30 3.90
CA PRO A 73 13.38 13.98 3.57
C PRO A 73 12.55 12.91 4.31
N VAL A 74 12.11 11.89 3.59
CA VAL A 74 11.22 10.85 4.13
C VAL A 74 12.01 9.57 4.37
N GLY A 75 12.23 9.22 5.64
CA GLY A 75 12.89 7.99 6.08
C GLY A 75 11.94 6.79 6.18
N PHE A 76 12.47 5.66 6.65
CA PHE A 76 11.66 4.47 6.92
C PHE A 76 10.55 4.78 7.94
N TYR A 77 9.40 4.11 7.81
CA TYR A 77 8.25 4.22 8.72
C TYR A 77 7.82 5.66 9.02
N THR A 78 8.04 6.55 8.07
CA THR A 78 7.63 7.94 8.15
C THR A 78 6.51 8.20 7.14
N GLU A 79 5.38 8.71 7.64
CA GLU A 79 4.26 9.16 6.84
C GLU A 79 4.17 10.69 6.89
N VAL A 80 4.13 11.33 5.73
CA VAL A 80 3.87 12.79 5.61
C VAL A 80 2.42 12.96 5.18
N ILE A 81 1.63 13.65 6.00
CA ILE A 81 0.19 13.84 5.75
C ILE A 81 -0.23 15.30 5.85
N GLY A 82 -1.04 15.74 4.89
CA GLY A 82 -1.78 16.98 4.98
C GLY A 82 -3.13 16.76 5.66
N LEU A 83 -3.45 17.62 6.61
CA LEU A 83 -4.70 17.57 7.37
C LEU A 83 -5.79 18.49 6.79
N GLY A 84 -5.69 18.79 5.50
CA GLY A 84 -6.67 19.55 4.75
C GLY A 84 -7.82 18.69 4.22
N HIS A 85 -8.90 19.33 3.79
CA HIS A 85 -10.00 18.71 3.07
C HIS A 85 -9.60 18.35 1.63
N SER A 86 -8.76 19.18 1.01
CA SER A 86 -8.14 19.00 -0.29
C SER A 86 -6.62 18.97 -0.15
N PRO A 87 -5.89 18.30 -1.06
CA PRO A 87 -4.43 18.41 -1.12
C PRO A 87 -3.94 19.86 -1.15
N ASP A 88 -4.66 20.73 -1.81
CA ASP A 88 -4.29 22.15 -1.96
C ASP A 88 -4.50 23.01 -0.71
N ASP A 89 -5.14 22.48 0.32
CA ASP A 89 -5.26 23.16 1.61
C ASP A 89 -3.94 23.18 2.39
N VAL A 90 -3.02 22.27 2.09
CA VAL A 90 -1.68 22.20 2.69
C VAL A 90 -0.65 22.33 1.59
N HIS A 91 0.13 23.42 1.60
CA HIS A 91 1.09 23.68 0.56
C HIS A 91 2.52 23.77 1.11
N ILE A 92 3.40 22.91 0.59
CA ILE A 92 4.83 22.90 0.92
C ILE A 92 5.62 23.49 -0.25
N THR A 93 6.25 24.65 -0.03
CA THR A 93 7.26 25.20 -0.94
C THR A 93 8.62 24.76 -0.43
N GLY A 94 9.33 23.94 -1.19
CA GLY A 94 10.57 23.32 -0.76
C GLY A 94 10.72 21.98 -1.46
N ASN A 95 10.98 20.93 -0.68
CA ASN A 95 11.07 19.60 -1.22
C ASN A 95 10.40 18.59 -0.28
N VAL A 96 9.81 17.54 -0.84
CA VAL A 96 9.43 16.33 -0.12
C VAL A 96 10.01 15.18 -0.92
N HIS A 97 10.94 14.41 -0.34
CA HIS A 97 11.72 13.50 -1.14
C HIS A 97 12.08 12.19 -0.43
N ALA A 98 12.20 11.14 -1.21
CA ALA A 98 12.74 9.86 -0.79
C ALA A 98 14.02 9.57 -1.58
N ASP A 99 15.13 9.38 -0.87
CA ASP A 99 16.44 9.21 -1.44
C ASP A 99 16.95 7.78 -1.30
N ALA A 100 17.72 7.36 -2.30
CA ALA A 100 18.45 6.10 -2.35
C ALA A 100 19.98 6.34 -2.41
N SER A 101 20.47 7.50 -1.90
CA SER A 101 21.84 7.96 -2.06
C SER A 101 22.89 7.00 -1.49
N GLU A 102 22.57 6.32 -0.39
CA GLU A 102 23.49 5.42 0.29
C GLU A 102 23.68 4.07 -0.39
N SER A 103 22.68 3.65 -1.17
CA SER A 103 22.70 2.40 -1.91
C SER A 103 23.24 2.56 -3.34
N ASN A 104 24.14 3.51 -3.58
CA ASN A 104 24.64 3.84 -4.92
C ASN A 104 23.51 4.13 -5.92
N ASN A 105 22.52 4.95 -5.49
CA ASN A 105 21.28 5.29 -6.19
C ASN A 105 20.29 4.13 -6.40
N ASN A 106 20.53 2.97 -5.82
CA ASN A 106 19.62 1.83 -5.89
C ASN A 106 18.53 1.95 -4.83
N ALA A 107 17.29 2.16 -5.26
CA ALA A 107 16.12 2.33 -4.39
C ALA A 107 15.36 1.03 -4.10
N THR A 108 15.91 -0.15 -4.43
CA THR A 108 15.19 -1.42 -4.25
C THR A 108 14.89 -1.78 -2.79
N THR A 109 15.53 -1.10 -1.82
CA THR A 109 15.21 -1.21 -0.40
C THR A 109 14.59 0.07 0.18
N THR A 110 14.17 1.02 -0.67
CA THR A 110 13.59 2.29 -0.23
C THR A 110 12.06 2.17 -0.09
N PHE A 111 11.61 1.43 0.90
CA PHE A 111 10.20 1.15 1.20
C PHE A 111 9.78 1.70 2.59
N TRP A 112 8.54 1.44 3.04
CA TRP A 112 7.95 1.89 4.31
C TRP A 112 7.93 3.41 4.47
N ARG A 113 7.48 4.16 3.44
CA ARG A 113 7.33 5.61 3.41
C ARG A 113 5.97 5.98 2.85
N ALA A 114 5.44 7.15 3.22
CA ALA A 114 4.17 7.61 2.64
C ALA A 114 4.14 9.13 2.48
N ALA A 115 3.45 9.58 1.43
CA ALA A 115 3.10 10.99 1.20
C ALA A 115 1.63 11.08 0.81
N GLU A 116 0.82 11.82 1.61
CA GLU A 116 -0.62 11.82 1.43
C GLU A 116 -1.25 13.19 1.69
N ASN A 117 -2.18 13.59 0.80
CA ASN A 117 -3.12 14.69 0.97
C ASN A 117 -2.49 16.08 1.17
N PHE A 118 -1.46 16.43 0.39
CA PHE A 118 -0.90 17.78 0.36
C PHE A 118 -0.38 18.16 -1.02
N SER A 119 -0.13 19.45 -1.25
CA SER A 119 0.52 19.95 -2.44
C SER A 119 1.98 20.33 -2.17
N VAL A 120 2.85 20.15 -3.16
CA VAL A 120 4.26 20.54 -3.09
C VAL A 120 4.67 21.29 -4.35
N THR A 121 5.36 22.44 -4.16
CA THR A 121 6.12 23.11 -5.21
C THR A 121 7.59 22.81 -4.99
N PRO A 122 8.20 21.87 -5.74
CA PRO A 122 9.60 21.51 -5.57
C PRO A 122 10.50 22.70 -5.88
N THR A 123 11.44 23.00 -4.99
CA THR A 123 12.44 24.08 -5.18
C THR A 123 13.86 23.61 -4.98
N GLY A 124 14.06 22.35 -4.60
CA GLY A 124 15.34 21.69 -4.41
C GLY A 124 15.37 20.35 -5.14
N GLY A 125 16.45 19.63 -5.07
CA GLY A 125 16.61 18.34 -5.74
C GLY A 125 17.60 18.43 -6.91
N THR A 126 17.65 17.37 -7.73
CA THR A 126 18.56 17.30 -8.89
C THR A 126 18.24 18.35 -9.95
N THR A 127 16.99 18.80 -10.02
CA THR A 127 16.51 19.94 -10.83
C THR A 127 15.49 20.74 -10.02
N SER A 128 15.49 22.07 -10.19
CA SER A 128 14.79 23.03 -9.33
C SER A 128 13.25 22.99 -9.38
N ASP A 129 12.62 22.04 -10.06
CA ASP A 129 11.17 21.90 -10.22
C ASP A 129 10.73 20.44 -10.16
N THR A 130 11.58 19.58 -9.60
CA THR A 130 11.37 18.14 -9.64
C THR A 130 11.42 17.54 -8.24
N MET A 131 10.32 16.91 -7.85
CA MET A 131 10.23 16.07 -6.66
C MET A 131 10.92 14.72 -6.94
N GLN A 132 11.86 14.30 -6.09
CA GLN A 132 12.46 12.98 -6.15
C GLN A 132 11.72 12.00 -5.26
N TRP A 133 11.16 10.94 -5.86
CA TRP A 133 10.46 9.89 -5.15
C TRP A 133 11.03 8.53 -5.56
N ALA A 134 12.29 8.29 -5.15
CA ALA A 134 13.03 7.07 -5.47
C ALA A 134 12.66 5.97 -4.48
N VAL A 135 11.61 5.21 -4.78
CA VAL A 135 10.98 4.29 -3.85
C VAL A 135 10.74 2.90 -4.45
N SER A 136 10.45 1.95 -3.57
CA SER A 136 10.01 0.60 -3.89
C SER A 136 8.68 0.28 -3.19
N GLN A 137 8.37 -0.98 -2.95
CA GLN A 137 7.08 -1.44 -2.44
C GLN A 137 6.69 -0.79 -1.09
N ALA A 138 5.41 -0.82 -0.76
CA ALA A 138 4.84 -0.25 0.47
C ALA A 138 5.13 1.24 0.66
N VAL A 139 4.99 2.00 -0.41
CA VAL A 139 5.18 3.46 -0.39
C VAL A 139 3.97 4.16 -1.03
N PRO A 140 2.88 4.36 -0.26
CA PRO A 140 1.72 5.10 -0.72
C PRO A 140 2.08 6.52 -1.15
N PHE A 141 1.61 6.90 -2.34
CA PHE A 141 1.60 8.26 -2.84
C PHE A 141 0.16 8.58 -3.23
N ARG A 142 -0.59 9.20 -2.31
CA ARG A 142 -2.04 9.38 -2.44
C ARG A 142 -2.48 10.81 -2.30
N ARG A 143 -3.43 11.22 -3.16
CA ARG A 143 -4.05 12.56 -3.07
C ARG A 143 -2.98 13.65 -2.98
N MET A 144 -1.99 13.58 -3.84
CA MET A 144 -0.88 14.52 -3.93
C MET A 144 -1.09 15.48 -5.08
N HIS A 145 -0.67 16.73 -4.91
CA HIS A 145 -0.54 17.68 -5.99
C HIS A 145 0.92 18.12 -6.11
N VAL A 146 1.64 17.62 -7.08
CA VAL A 146 3.02 18.06 -7.38
C VAL A 146 2.97 19.18 -8.41
N ARG A 147 3.25 20.40 -7.98
CA ARG A 147 3.31 21.60 -8.84
C ARG A 147 4.66 21.70 -9.55
N GLY A 148 4.96 20.70 -10.34
CA GLY A 148 6.22 20.50 -11.04
C GLY A 148 6.32 19.08 -11.58
N ASN A 149 7.56 18.59 -11.73
CA ASN A 149 7.85 17.23 -12.17
C ASN A 149 8.04 16.29 -10.99
N ILE A 150 7.96 14.98 -11.25
CA ILE A 150 8.36 13.92 -10.31
C ILE A 150 9.25 12.90 -11.03
N VAL A 151 10.29 12.42 -10.35
CA VAL A 151 11.11 11.28 -10.80
C VAL A 151 10.99 10.14 -9.80
N LEU A 152 10.77 8.92 -10.30
CA LEU A 152 10.52 7.71 -9.51
C LEU A 152 11.79 6.87 -9.31
N HIS A 153 12.95 7.48 -9.46
CA HIS A 153 14.26 6.86 -9.30
C HIS A 153 15.29 7.90 -8.89
N GLN A 154 16.45 7.49 -8.43
CA GLN A 154 17.58 8.38 -8.19
C GLN A 154 18.67 8.13 -9.22
N ASN A 155 19.03 9.18 -9.98
CA ASN A 155 20.18 9.19 -10.91
C ASN A 155 20.27 7.95 -11.84
N GLY A 156 19.13 7.39 -12.27
CA GLY A 156 19.09 6.20 -13.12
C GLY A 156 19.34 4.87 -12.38
N GLY A 157 19.35 4.87 -11.04
CA GLY A 157 19.41 3.64 -10.25
C GLY A 157 18.11 2.84 -10.26
N TRP A 158 18.18 1.56 -9.97
CA TRP A 158 17.05 0.65 -9.91
C TRP A 158 16.08 1.00 -8.78
N ALA A 159 14.79 0.72 -9.02
CA ALA A 159 13.72 0.79 -8.03
C ALA A 159 12.69 -0.30 -8.34
N SER A 160 12.07 -0.90 -7.31
CA SER A 160 11.31 -2.16 -7.42
C SER A 160 9.80 -1.99 -7.31
N GLY A 161 9.27 -0.94 -7.91
CA GLY A 161 7.84 -0.76 -7.93
C GLY A 161 7.34 0.35 -7.00
N GLY A 162 6.09 0.68 -7.16
CA GLY A 162 5.44 1.69 -6.34
C GLY A 162 4.00 1.90 -6.73
N TRP A 163 3.37 2.79 -5.98
CA TRP A 163 1.96 3.10 -6.02
C TRP A 163 1.71 4.61 -6.08
N MET A 164 0.85 5.02 -7.00
CA MET A 164 0.32 6.39 -7.08
C MET A 164 -1.20 6.33 -7.26
N SER A 165 -1.95 7.07 -6.46
CA SER A 165 -3.39 7.18 -6.66
C SER A 165 -3.94 8.56 -6.32
N ASP A 166 -5.03 8.93 -6.99
CA ASP A 166 -5.78 10.17 -6.76
C ASP A 166 -4.86 11.41 -6.72
N SER A 167 -3.84 11.45 -7.59
CA SER A 167 -2.75 12.44 -7.55
C SER A 167 -2.63 13.20 -8.88
N LEU A 168 -2.29 14.48 -8.79
CA LEU A 168 -2.03 15.37 -9.91
C LEU A 168 -0.57 15.78 -9.94
N ILE A 169 0.06 15.59 -11.09
CA ILE A 169 1.43 16.03 -11.37
C ILE A 169 1.36 17.05 -12.52
N ASP A 170 1.61 18.32 -12.25
CA ASP A 170 1.50 19.37 -13.29
C ASP A 170 2.47 19.15 -14.47
N GLY A 171 3.63 18.57 -14.18
CA GLY A 171 4.69 18.31 -15.14
C GLY A 171 4.79 16.85 -15.59
N ASN A 172 6.03 16.41 -15.73
CA ASN A 172 6.37 15.05 -16.16
C ASN A 172 6.52 14.08 -14.99
N VAL A 173 6.02 12.85 -15.17
CA VAL A 173 6.38 11.69 -14.35
C VAL A 173 7.51 10.94 -15.04
N GLY A 174 8.72 10.97 -14.48
CA GLY A 174 9.89 10.25 -14.98
C GLY A 174 10.05 8.90 -14.30
N ALA A 175 9.56 7.81 -14.91
CA ALA A 175 9.69 6.48 -14.33
C ALA A 175 11.12 5.93 -14.41
N GLY A 176 11.87 6.29 -15.46
CA GLY A 176 13.25 5.85 -15.63
C GLY A 176 13.40 4.32 -15.55
N PRO A 177 14.36 3.82 -14.74
CA PRO A 177 14.59 2.39 -14.54
C PRO A 177 13.69 1.77 -13.47
N GLN A 178 12.61 2.44 -13.04
CA GLN A 178 11.59 1.84 -12.17
C GLN A 178 11.09 0.53 -12.80
N GLN A 179 11.24 -0.56 -12.09
CA GLN A 179 11.00 -1.90 -12.65
C GLN A 179 9.53 -2.13 -12.98
N GLN A 180 8.65 -1.73 -12.07
CA GLN A 180 7.20 -1.82 -12.21
C GLN A 180 6.54 -0.66 -11.46
N TRP A 181 5.34 -0.28 -11.89
CA TRP A 181 4.58 0.80 -11.26
C TRP A 181 3.10 0.71 -11.57
N ILE A 182 2.26 1.06 -10.61
CA ILE A 182 0.84 1.28 -10.85
C ILE A 182 0.43 2.71 -10.52
N SER A 183 -0.35 3.31 -11.42
CA SER A 183 -1.05 4.57 -11.19
C SER A 183 -2.55 4.34 -11.33
N ARG A 184 -3.32 4.72 -10.31
CA ARG A 184 -4.78 4.61 -10.31
C ARG A 184 -5.41 5.99 -10.12
N ASN A 185 -6.39 6.35 -10.96
CA ASN A 185 -7.11 7.64 -10.86
C ASN A 185 -6.18 8.84 -10.68
N SER A 186 -5.12 8.93 -11.46
CA SER A 186 -4.12 10.00 -11.38
C SER A 186 -4.01 10.73 -12.70
N GLU A 187 -3.51 11.97 -12.66
CA GLU A 187 -3.35 12.85 -13.82
C GLU A 187 -1.96 13.46 -13.85
N TRP A 188 -1.45 13.76 -15.03
CA TRP A 188 -0.14 14.39 -15.24
C TRP A 188 -0.03 15.14 -16.55
N GLY A 189 0.96 16.04 -16.64
CA GLY A 189 1.29 16.70 -17.91
C GLY A 189 1.88 15.72 -18.95
N SER A 190 2.78 14.82 -18.50
CA SER A 190 3.33 13.76 -19.35
C SER A 190 3.90 12.61 -18.50
N TRP A 191 4.17 11.47 -19.18
CA TRP A 191 4.83 10.31 -18.59
C TRP A 191 5.99 9.86 -19.47
N THR A 192 7.14 9.57 -18.87
CA THR A 192 8.31 9.03 -19.57
C THR A 192 8.88 7.82 -18.85
N GLY A 193 9.31 6.84 -19.62
CA GLY A 193 9.96 5.62 -19.12
C GLY A 193 9.02 4.44 -18.94
N ALA A 194 9.59 3.27 -19.16
CA ALA A 194 8.99 1.96 -18.93
C ALA A 194 10.11 0.93 -18.80
N ASN A 195 9.97 0.00 -17.86
CA ASN A 195 10.95 -1.08 -17.77
C ASN A 195 10.30 -2.46 -17.94
N TRP A 196 9.61 -3.00 -16.92
CA TRP A 196 9.05 -4.35 -17.04
C TRP A 196 7.53 -4.39 -16.98
N ASN A 197 6.91 -3.58 -16.12
CA ASN A 197 5.46 -3.62 -15.94
C ASN A 197 4.94 -2.27 -15.43
N MET A 198 4.23 -1.54 -16.28
CA MET A 198 3.61 -0.26 -15.94
C MET A 198 2.10 -0.35 -16.17
N VAL A 199 1.32 -0.13 -15.12
CA VAL A 199 -0.14 -0.28 -15.15
C VAL A 199 -0.82 1.06 -14.84
N PHE A 200 -1.79 1.42 -15.66
CA PHE A 200 -2.58 2.65 -15.57
C PHE A 200 -4.06 2.29 -15.51
N VAL A 201 -4.72 2.57 -14.39
CA VAL A 201 -6.13 2.25 -14.15
C VAL A 201 -6.90 3.54 -13.89
N GLY A 202 -7.91 3.85 -14.70
CA GLY A 202 -8.68 5.08 -14.55
C GLY A 202 -7.83 6.35 -14.71
N VAL A 203 -6.79 6.30 -15.53
CA VAL A 203 -5.95 7.45 -15.88
C VAL A 203 -6.49 8.06 -17.18
N PRO A 204 -6.98 9.31 -17.17
CA PRO A 204 -7.64 9.91 -18.35
C PRO A 204 -6.71 10.05 -19.55
N GLN A 205 -5.43 10.30 -19.31
CA GLN A 205 -4.41 10.50 -20.36
C GLN A 205 -3.20 9.59 -20.10
N PRO A 206 -3.35 8.26 -20.28
CA PRO A 206 -2.23 7.35 -20.12
C PRO A 206 -1.18 7.59 -21.22
N PRO A 207 0.10 7.22 -20.99
CA PRO A 207 1.14 7.42 -21.98
C PRO A 207 0.83 6.68 -23.29
N SER A 208 1.32 7.21 -24.41
CA SER A 208 1.19 6.59 -25.72
C SER A 208 2.02 5.30 -25.83
N GLY A 209 1.63 4.40 -26.74
CA GLY A 209 2.26 3.09 -26.94
C GLY A 209 1.46 1.97 -26.32
N GLU A 210 1.68 0.75 -26.79
CA GLU A 210 0.90 -0.44 -26.43
C GLU A 210 1.82 -1.60 -26.05
N TRP A 211 1.34 -2.46 -25.14
CA TRP A 211 1.97 -3.72 -24.83
C TRP A 211 2.27 -4.53 -26.12
N PRO A 212 3.39 -5.25 -26.24
CA PRO A 212 4.43 -5.47 -25.22
C PRO A 212 5.61 -4.50 -25.30
N SER A 213 5.55 -3.45 -26.11
CA SER A 213 6.62 -2.46 -26.25
C SER A 213 6.05 -1.10 -26.65
N PRO A 214 5.97 -0.15 -25.70
CA PRO A 214 6.34 -0.24 -24.28
C PRO A 214 5.45 -1.20 -23.48
N VAL A 215 5.90 -1.57 -22.28
CA VAL A 215 5.20 -2.50 -21.38
C VAL A 215 4.08 -1.81 -20.59
N TYR A 216 3.19 -1.14 -21.30
CA TYR A 216 2.07 -0.39 -20.74
C TYR A 216 0.79 -1.20 -20.74
N THR A 217 0.19 -1.38 -19.57
CA THR A 217 -1.15 -1.94 -19.38
C THR A 217 -2.09 -0.80 -19.04
N LYS A 218 -3.15 -0.60 -19.82
CA LYS A 218 -4.06 0.52 -19.68
C LYS A 218 -5.48 0.01 -19.50
N ILE A 219 -6.13 0.43 -18.42
CA ILE A 219 -7.52 0.17 -18.11
C ILE A 219 -8.23 1.53 -18.00
N ALA A 220 -9.17 1.78 -18.89
CA ALA A 220 -9.77 3.11 -19.08
C ALA A 220 -10.45 3.66 -17.81
N GLU A 221 -11.09 2.79 -17.04
CA GLU A 221 -11.85 3.14 -15.85
C GLU A 221 -11.49 2.24 -14.68
N THR A 222 -11.55 2.77 -13.47
CA THR A 222 -11.47 2.00 -12.23
C THR A 222 -12.86 1.46 -11.94
N PRO A 223 -13.10 0.14 -12.01
CA PRO A 223 -14.45 -0.42 -11.94
C PRO A 223 -15.18 -0.12 -10.64
N VAL A 224 -14.51 -0.32 -9.51
CA VAL A 224 -15.04 -0.04 -8.18
C VAL A 224 -13.92 0.41 -7.26
N VAL A 225 -14.10 1.52 -6.56
CA VAL A 225 -13.11 2.04 -5.61
C VAL A 225 -13.75 2.96 -4.59
N ARG A 226 -13.22 2.94 -3.38
CA ARG A 226 -13.36 3.99 -2.39
C ARG A 226 -11.94 4.46 -2.05
N GLU A 227 -11.70 5.76 -2.02
CA GLU A 227 -10.39 6.26 -1.62
C GLU A 227 -10.16 6.05 -0.11
N LYS A 228 -8.90 5.88 0.27
CA LYS A 228 -8.49 5.69 1.67
C LYS A 228 -9.10 6.76 2.58
N PRO A 229 -9.69 6.42 3.72
CA PRO A 229 -10.09 7.40 4.72
C PRO A 229 -8.90 8.22 5.22
N TYR A 230 -9.13 9.50 5.47
CA TYR A 230 -8.07 10.40 5.93
C TYR A 230 -8.52 11.32 7.06
N LEU A 231 -7.56 11.68 7.92
CA LEU A 231 -7.74 12.62 9.00
C LEU A 231 -7.71 14.04 8.43
N GLU A 232 -8.67 14.88 8.84
CA GLU A 232 -8.72 16.28 8.42
C GLU A 232 -9.08 17.21 9.58
N VAL A 233 -8.71 18.48 9.42
CA VAL A 233 -9.12 19.57 10.31
C VAL A 233 -9.92 20.56 9.48
N ASP A 234 -11.20 20.72 9.82
CA ASP A 234 -12.09 21.61 9.07
C ASP A 234 -11.81 23.12 9.35
N ALA A 235 -12.47 23.98 8.60
CA ALA A 235 -12.32 25.42 8.71
C ALA A 235 -12.67 26.00 10.12
N ALA A 236 -13.40 25.24 10.94
CA ALA A 236 -13.70 25.58 12.33
C ALA A 236 -12.66 25.02 13.34
N GLY A 237 -11.59 24.37 12.85
CA GLY A 237 -10.56 23.74 13.66
C GLY A 237 -10.97 22.42 14.30
N ARG A 238 -12.02 21.76 13.79
CA ARG A 238 -12.50 20.48 14.31
C ARG A 238 -11.77 19.33 13.60
N TRP A 239 -11.19 18.46 14.39
CA TRP A 239 -10.58 17.22 13.92
C TRP A 239 -11.67 16.18 13.65
N GLN A 240 -11.56 15.51 12.51
CA GLN A 240 -12.50 14.50 12.08
C GLN A 240 -11.86 13.54 11.09
N LEU A 241 -12.46 12.38 10.91
CA LEU A 241 -12.08 11.42 9.88
C LEU A 241 -13.08 11.51 8.73
N ARG A 242 -12.58 11.64 7.53
CA ARG A 242 -13.38 11.57 6.31
C ARG A 242 -13.26 10.19 5.67
N VAL A 243 -14.40 9.62 5.32
CA VAL A 243 -14.50 8.38 4.54
C VAL A 243 -15.07 8.75 3.18
N PRO A 244 -14.26 8.69 2.11
CA PRO A 244 -14.71 9.01 0.76
C PRO A 244 -15.86 8.11 0.28
N PRO A 245 -16.68 8.53 -0.69
CA PRO A 245 -17.76 7.73 -1.23
C PRO A 245 -17.24 6.57 -2.10
N LEU A 246 -18.04 5.51 -2.20
CA LEU A 246 -17.83 4.47 -3.19
C LEU A 246 -18.06 5.02 -4.59
N ARG A 247 -17.17 4.69 -5.52
CA ARG A 247 -17.23 5.09 -6.93
C ARG A 247 -17.21 3.86 -7.81
N HIS A 248 -17.89 3.96 -8.94
CA HIS A 248 -17.89 2.95 -9.98
C HIS A 248 -17.49 3.59 -11.32
N ASN A 249 -16.74 2.84 -12.13
CA ASN A 249 -16.31 3.23 -13.47
C ASN A 249 -15.74 4.65 -13.50
N SER A 250 -14.78 4.91 -12.60
CA SER A 250 -14.22 6.25 -12.39
C SER A 250 -12.87 6.42 -13.08
N ALA A 251 -12.59 7.65 -13.50
CA ALA A 251 -11.29 8.06 -14.03
C ALA A 251 -10.91 9.43 -13.50
N GLY A 252 -9.61 9.72 -13.43
CA GLY A 252 -9.07 10.98 -12.92
C GLY A 252 -9.18 11.16 -11.42
N ILE A 253 -8.64 12.27 -10.93
CA ILE A 253 -8.60 12.62 -9.51
C ILE A 253 -9.97 12.97 -8.94
N THR A 254 -10.16 12.75 -7.63
CA THR A 254 -11.46 12.92 -6.98
C THR A 254 -11.71 14.33 -6.43
N TRP A 255 -10.67 15.13 -6.26
CA TRP A 255 -10.72 16.42 -5.59
C TRP A 255 -10.65 17.63 -6.53
N HIS A 256 -10.60 17.42 -7.84
CA HIS A 256 -10.65 18.48 -8.85
C HIS A 256 -12.07 19.03 -8.98
N GLY A 257 -12.24 20.34 -8.79
CA GLY A 257 -13.56 21.00 -8.87
C GLY A 257 -14.41 20.90 -7.59
N GLY A 258 -13.82 20.54 -6.49
CA GLY A 258 -14.43 20.38 -5.18
C GLY A 258 -14.29 18.95 -4.66
N VAL A 259 -14.21 18.82 -3.35
CA VAL A 259 -14.07 17.51 -2.72
C VAL A 259 -15.43 16.87 -2.55
N ASP A 260 -15.54 15.62 -2.96
CA ASP A 260 -16.72 14.79 -2.71
C ASP A 260 -17.00 14.73 -1.20
N PRO A 261 -18.24 14.99 -0.75
CA PRO A 261 -18.50 15.17 0.68
C PRO A 261 -18.17 13.94 1.52
N GLY A 262 -18.34 12.73 1.01
CA GLY A 262 -18.11 11.51 1.75
C GLY A 262 -18.84 11.45 3.09
N ARG A 263 -18.43 10.55 3.99
CA ARG A 263 -18.97 10.42 5.34
C ARG A 263 -17.99 10.98 6.37
N ILE A 264 -18.47 11.82 7.28
CA ILE A 264 -17.68 12.39 8.37
C ILE A 264 -17.86 11.56 9.64
N ILE A 265 -16.75 11.23 10.29
CA ILE A 265 -16.71 10.61 11.62
C ILE A 265 -16.07 11.61 12.57
N PRO A 266 -16.84 12.22 13.51
CA PRO A 266 -16.27 13.16 14.47
C PRO A 266 -15.37 12.45 15.48
N MET A 267 -14.38 13.15 16.05
CA MET A 267 -13.44 12.59 17.03
C MET A 267 -14.13 11.95 18.23
N SER A 268 -15.32 12.41 18.61
CA SER A 268 -16.12 11.79 19.68
C SER A 268 -16.53 10.34 19.38
N ARG A 269 -16.49 9.92 18.12
CA ARG A 269 -16.79 8.56 17.65
C ARG A 269 -15.53 7.75 17.31
N ILE A 270 -14.36 8.28 17.62
CA ILE A 270 -13.05 7.67 17.36
C ILE A 270 -12.37 7.40 18.70
N TYR A 271 -11.80 6.23 18.82
CA TYR A 271 -10.87 5.88 19.89
C TYR A 271 -9.45 6.01 19.33
N VAL A 272 -8.63 6.84 19.96
CA VAL A 272 -7.22 7.01 19.60
C VAL A 272 -6.41 6.02 20.42
N ALA A 273 -5.94 4.97 19.77
CA ALA A 273 -5.10 3.94 20.38
C ALA A 273 -3.63 4.36 20.38
N ARG A 274 -2.94 4.13 21.49
CA ARG A 274 -1.53 4.49 21.69
C ARG A 274 -0.71 3.29 22.14
N PRO A 275 0.51 3.09 21.61
CA PRO A 275 1.32 1.90 21.88
C PRO A 275 1.77 1.79 23.35
N ASP A 276 1.86 2.91 24.07
CA ASP A 276 2.26 2.99 25.47
C ASP A 276 1.12 2.71 26.48
N LYS A 277 -0.14 2.65 26.01
CA LYS A 277 -1.34 2.59 26.87
C LYS A 277 -2.33 1.51 26.50
N ASP A 278 -2.36 1.11 25.23
CA ASP A 278 -3.45 0.31 24.68
C ASP A 278 -3.04 -1.10 24.29
N SER A 279 -3.98 -2.00 24.45
CA SER A 279 -3.90 -3.41 24.09
C SER A 279 -5.06 -3.78 23.16
N ALA A 280 -5.06 -5.01 22.64
CA ALA A 280 -6.21 -5.53 21.89
C ALA A 280 -7.51 -5.44 22.72
N ALA A 281 -7.46 -5.74 24.02
CA ALA A 281 -8.63 -5.67 24.90
C ALA A 281 -9.21 -4.25 25.01
N THR A 282 -8.38 -3.20 25.16
CA THR A 282 -8.86 -1.80 25.20
C THR A 282 -9.45 -1.37 23.87
N MET A 283 -8.84 -1.74 22.75
CA MET A 283 -9.34 -1.49 21.42
C MET A 283 -10.67 -2.20 21.15
N ASN A 284 -10.77 -3.48 21.54
CA ASN A 284 -12.01 -4.25 21.44
C ASN A 284 -13.14 -3.66 22.28
N ALA A 285 -12.84 -3.21 23.51
CA ALA A 285 -13.81 -2.52 24.36
C ALA A 285 -14.33 -1.21 23.71
N ALA A 286 -13.46 -0.46 23.03
CA ALA A 286 -13.85 0.74 22.29
C ALA A 286 -14.72 0.39 21.06
N LEU A 287 -14.37 -0.64 20.30
CA LEU A 287 -15.17 -1.13 19.17
C LEU A 287 -16.56 -1.60 19.62
N ALA A 288 -16.66 -2.31 20.75
CA ALA A 288 -17.93 -2.74 21.34
C ALA A 288 -18.83 -1.56 21.75
N GLN A 289 -18.25 -0.41 22.10
CA GLN A 289 -18.95 0.85 22.37
C GLN A 289 -19.34 1.60 21.08
N GLY A 290 -19.10 1.04 19.90
CA GLY A 290 -19.41 1.62 18.61
C GLY A 290 -18.44 2.71 18.16
N LYS A 291 -17.22 2.76 18.72
CA LYS A 291 -16.15 3.64 18.24
C LYS A 291 -15.51 3.08 16.96
N ASN A 292 -14.84 3.95 16.22
CA ASN A 292 -13.83 3.62 15.22
C ASN A 292 -12.45 3.69 15.88
N LEU A 293 -11.42 3.14 15.25
CA LEU A 293 -10.06 3.20 15.78
C LEU A 293 -9.18 4.11 14.92
N LEU A 294 -8.42 4.97 15.59
CA LEU A 294 -7.27 5.65 15.02
C LEU A 294 -6.04 5.13 15.78
N ILE A 295 -5.19 4.36 15.11
CA ILE A 295 -4.04 3.70 15.72
C ILE A 295 -2.81 4.55 15.44
N THR A 296 -2.21 5.11 16.50
CA THR A 296 -1.09 6.05 16.37
C THR A 296 0.24 5.32 16.12
N PRO A 297 1.26 6.02 15.59
CA PRO A 297 2.53 5.41 15.23
C PRO A 297 3.20 4.68 16.41
N GLY A 298 3.55 3.42 16.20
CA GLY A 298 4.23 2.56 17.17
C GLY A 298 4.00 1.08 16.90
N ASN A 299 4.55 0.24 17.76
CA ASN A 299 4.41 -1.23 17.68
C ASN A 299 3.47 -1.72 18.79
N TYR A 300 2.47 -2.50 18.41
CA TYR A 300 1.45 -3.05 19.29
C TYR A 300 1.57 -4.58 19.35
N GLU A 301 2.00 -5.12 20.46
CA GLU A 301 1.97 -6.56 20.69
C GLU A 301 0.55 -6.98 21.12
N LEU A 302 -0.06 -7.87 20.33
CA LEU A 302 -1.44 -8.29 20.51
C LEU A 302 -1.50 -9.71 21.07
N THR A 303 -2.06 -9.85 22.26
CA THR A 303 -2.27 -11.16 22.90
C THR A 303 -3.55 -11.86 22.46
N GLU A 304 -4.45 -11.12 21.82
CA GLU A 304 -5.70 -11.56 21.22
C GLU A 304 -5.97 -10.71 19.95
N PRO A 305 -6.85 -11.13 19.04
CA PRO A 305 -7.18 -10.34 17.87
C PRO A 305 -7.96 -9.06 18.22
N ILE A 306 -7.79 -8.03 17.40
CA ILE A 306 -8.75 -6.94 17.33
C ILE A 306 -9.93 -7.44 16.51
N HIS A 307 -11.15 -7.44 17.07
CA HIS A 307 -12.37 -7.94 16.42
C HIS A 307 -13.22 -6.80 15.87
N VAL A 308 -13.35 -6.70 14.57
CA VAL A 308 -14.18 -5.69 13.90
C VAL A 308 -15.51 -6.30 13.50
N THR A 309 -16.53 -6.11 14.31
CA THR A 309 -17.82 -6.81 14.20
C THR A 309 -18.97 -5.94 13.70
N ARG A 310 -18.78 -4.62 13.60
CA ARG A 310 -19.83 -3.68 13.25
C ARG A 310 -19.62 -3.09 11.86
N ALA A 311 -20.70 -3.07 11.08
CA ALA A 311 -20.70 -2.42 9.76
C ALA A 311 -20.24 -0.96 9.81
N ASN A 312 -19.59 -0.52 8.76
CA ASN A 312 -19.06 0.85 8.59
C ASN A 312 -18.01 1.27 9.64
N THR A 313 -17.36 0.31 10.29
CA THR A 313 -16.25 0.58 11.20
C THR A 313 -14.98 0.88 10.42
N VAL A 314 -14.28 1.93 10.82
CA VAL A 314 -12.96 2.31 10.28
C VAL A 314 -11.89 2.01 11.32
N VAL A 315 -10.85 1.33 10.89
CA VAL A 315 -9.58 1.13 11.62
C VAL A 315 -8.49 1.76 10.77
N LEU A 316 -8.04 2.95 11.16
CA LEU A 316 -7.01 3.72 10.45
C LEU A 316 -5.72 3.77 11.27
N GLY A 317 -4.62 3.32 10.70
CA GLY A 317 -3.27 3.52 11.24
C GLY A 317 -2.64 4.79 10.69
N LEU A 318 -1.76 5.40 11.48
CA LEU A 318 -0.87 6.50 11.08
C LEU A 318 0.58 6.04 11.22
N GLY A 319 1.46 6.53 10.34
CA GLY A 319 2.91 6.33 10.43
C GLY A 319 3.30 4.86 10.49
N PHE A 320 2.67 4.02 9.69
CA PHE A 320 2.94 2.57 9.69
C PHE A 320 2.74 1.89 11.05
N ALA A 321 1.73 2.29 11.81
CA ALA A 321 1.37 1.63 13.05
C ALA A 321 1.38 0.11 12.87
N THR A 322 2.19 -0.58 13.67
CA THR A 322 2.53 -1.99 13.46
C THR A 322 1.82 -2.89 14.47
N LEU A 323 1.05 -3.84 13.97
CA LEU A 323 0.31 -4.82 14.77
C LEU A 323 1.02 -6.17 14.73
N LYS A 324 1.38 -6.71 15.90
CA LYS A 324 2.15 -7.96 16.04
C LYS A 324 1.44 -8.95 16.97
N PRO A 325 0.81 -10.01 16.43
CA PRO A 325 0.22 -11.05 17.27
C PRO A 325 1.32 -11.88 17.94
N VAL A 326 1.19 -12.16 19.25
CA VAL A 326 2.20 -12.90 20.03
C VAL A 326 1.73 -14.26 20.51
N ASN A 327 0.41 -14.55 20.48
CA ASN A 327 -0.19 -15.76 21.05
C ASN A 327 -0.77 -16.73 19.99
N ARG A 328 -0.16 -16.85 18.80
CA ARG A 328 -0.66 -17.70 17.70
C ARG A 328 -2.06 -17.32 17.23
N THR A 329 -2.40 -16.05 17.29
CA THR A 329 -3.70 -15.51 16.88
C THR A 329 -3.54 -14.65 15.64
N ALA A 330 -4.65 -14.26 15.02
CA ALA A 330 -4.63 -13.15 14.07
C ALA A 330 -4.35 -11.82 14.79
N ALA A 331 -3.89 -10.82 14.06
CA ALA A 331 -3.83 -9.45 14.58
C ALA A 331 -5.20 -8.77 14.50
N ILE A 332 -5.89 -8.92 13.36
CA ILE A 332 -7.27 -8.44 13.18
C ILE A 332 -8.12 -9.56 12.57
N THR A 333 -9.37 -9.65 13.01
CA THR A 333 -10.44 -10.42 12.34
C THR A 333 -11.66 -9.54 12.16
N THR A 334 -12.41 -9.75 11.07
CA THR A 334 -13.68 -9.06 10.85
C THR A 334 -14.85 -10.03 10.80
N ASP A 335 -16.03 -9.54 11.15
CA ASP A 335 -17.28 -10.22 10.78
C ASP A 335 -17.59 -9.98 9.30
N ASP A 336 -18.55 -10.73 8.78
CA ASP A 336 -19.07 -10.64 7.40
C ASP A 336 -20.16 -9.56 7.32
N VAL A 337 -19.76 -8.28 7.44
CA VAL A 337 -20.66 -7.11 7.50
C VAL A 337 -20.16 -5.96 6.62
N ASP A 338 -21.09 -5.12 6.17
CA ASP A 338 -20.84 -4.06 5.20
C ASP A 338 -19.84 -2.99 5.64
N GLY A 339 -19.02 -2.51 4.70
CA GLY A 339 -18.33 -1.23 4.77
C GLY A 339 -17.26 -1.11 5.85
N ILE A 340 -16.73 -2.22 6.37
CA ILE A 340 -15.53 -2.19 7.20
C ILE A 340 -14.38 -1.65 6.35
N THR A 341 -13.61 -0.71 6.90
CA THR A 341 -12.39 -0.20 6.27
C THR A 341 -11.22 -0.39 7.22
N ILE A 342 -10.14 -1.04 6.75
CA ILE A 342 -8.87 -1.19 7.46
C ILE A 342 -7.79 -0.53 6.60
N ALA A 343 -7.07 0.45 7.14
CA ALA A 343 -6.15 1.25 6.35
C ALA A 343 -4.88 1.66 7.11
N GLY A 344 -3.76 1.83 6.38
CA GLY A 344 -2.52 2.43 6.88
C GLY A 344 -1.80 1.61 7.95
N LEU A 345 -1.87 0.29 7.91
CA LEU A 345 -1.32 -0.59 8.94
C LEU A 345 -0.24 -1.53 8.41
N LEU A 346 0.74 -1.80 9.25
CA LEU A 346 1.72 -2.88 9.06
C LEU A 346 1.42 -4.04 10.00
N PHE A 347 1.28 -5.25 9.46
CA PHE A 347 1.12 -6.49 10.19
C PHE A 347 2.47 -7.21 10.25
N ASP A 348 3.03 -7.37 11.45
CA ASP A 348 4.33 -8.02 11.65
C ASP A 348 4.14 -9.37 12.33
N ALA A 349 4.61 -10.44 11.70
CA ALA A 349 4.44 -11.78 12.25
C ALA A 349 5.22 -11.96 13.55
N GLY A 350 4.57 -12.52 14.58
CA GLY A 350 5.22 -12.89 15.84
C GLY A 350 6.09 -14.15 15.72
N VAL A 351 6.89 -14.42 16.74
CA VAL A 351 7.72 -15.62 16.82
C VAL A 351 6.87 -16.90 16.83
N SER A 352 5.73 -16.86 17.49
CA SER A 352 4.77 -17.96 17.54
C SER A 352 3.94 -17.96 16.25
N ARG A 353 3.96 -19.08 15.52
CA ARG A 353 3.29 -19.21 14.22
C ARG A 353 1.78 -18.96 14.34
N SER A 354 1.30 -17.92 13.68
CA SER A 354 -0.12 -17.57 13.58
C SER A 354 -0.77 -18.29 12.41
N PRO A 355 -2.03 -18.73 12.49
CA PRO A 355 -2.73 -19.30 11.32
C PRO A 355 -2.96 -18.24 10.25
N VAL A 356 -3.20 -16.98 10.64
CA VAL A 356 -3.39 -15.85 9.74
C VAL A 356 -3.03 -14.54 10.47
N LEU A 357 -2.53 -13.53 9.75
CA LEU A 357 -2.28 -12.22 10.36
C LEU A 357 -3.50 -11.30 10.26
N LEU A 358 -4.16 -11.23 9.10
CA LEU A 358 -5.43 -10.51 8.90
C LEU A 358 -6.45 -11.44 8.24
N GLN A 359 -7.61 -11.64 8.89
CA GLN A 359 -8.73 -12.40 8.37
C GLN A 359 -9.93 -11.48 8.13
N VAL A 360 -10.37 -11.39 6.87
CA VAL A 360 -11.52 -10.60 6.44
C VAL A 360 -12.72 -11.52 6.23
N GLY A 361 -13.66 -11.46 7.17
CA GLY A 361 -14.80 -12.38 7.27
C GLY A 361 -14.43 -13.76 7.83
N PRO A 362 -15.35 -14.42 8.53
CA PRO A 362 -15.17 -15.79 8.98
C PRO A 362 -15.13 -16.76 7.78
N PRO A 363 -14.53 -17.94 7.93
CA PRO A 363 -14.58 -18.96 6.88
C PRO A 363 -15.99 -19.26 6.40
N LYS A 364 -16.18 -19.36 5.08
CA LYS A 364 -17.48 -19.60 4.42
C LYS A 364 -18.46 -18.42 4.51
N SER A 365 -17.97 -17.19 4.64
CA SER A 365 -18.79 -15.99 4.45
C SER A 365 -19.60 -16.05 3.16
N LYS A 366 -20.82 -15.51 3.19
CA LYS A 366 -21.75 -15.57 2.05
C LYS A 366 -22.52 -14.27 1.82
N ALA A 367 -22.40 -13.28 2.71
CA ALA A 367 -23.06 -12.00 2.54
C ALA A 367 -22.54 -11.28 1.28
N SER A 368 -23.41 -10.57 0.59
CA SER A 368 -22.98 -9.65 -0.47
C SER A 368 -22.78 -8.26 0.12
N HIS A 369 -21.64 -7.67 -0.16
CA HIS A 369 -21.27 -6.32 0.23
C HIS A 369 -21.17 -5.37 -0.97
N ALA A 370 -21.73 -5.75 -2.13
CA ALA A 370 -21.59 -4.99 -3.39
C ALA A 370 -22.04 -3.52 -3.27
N ALA A 371 -23.06 -3.23 -2.45
CA ALA A 371 -23.55 -1.87 -2.23
C ALA A 371 -22.64 -1.05 -1.29
N ASN A 372 -21.85 -1.71 -0.46
CA ASN A 372 -20.96 -1.07 0.50
C ASN A 372 -19.80 -2.03 0.87
N PRO A 373 -18.84 -2.20 -0.02
CA PRO A 373 -17.74 -3.16 0.10
C PRO A 373 -16.91 -3.01 1.38
N ILE A 374 -16.34 -4.14 1.82
CA ILE A 374 -15.23 -4.13 2.78
C ILE A 374 -13.98 -3.64 2.04
N GLU A 375 -13.15 -2.87 2.72
CA GLU A 375 -12.01 -2.22 2.08
C GLU A 375 -10.74 -2.33 2.91
N LEU A 376 -9.65 -2.68 2.23
CA LEU A 376 -8.29 -2.68 2.75
C LEU A 376 -7.45 -1.68 1.93
N CYS A 377 -6.93 -0.62 2.58
CA CYS A 377 -6.10 0.38 1.91
C CYS A 377 -4.73 0.47 2.57
N ASP A 378 -3.64 0.37 1.79
CA ASP A 378 -2.27 0.46 2.33
C ASP A 378 -2.07 -0.44 3.54
N VAL A 379 -2.43 -1.70 3.41
CA VAL A 379 -2.18 -2.71 4.44
C VAL A 379 -0.98 -3.55 4.03
N PHE A 380 0.01 -3.63 4.91
CA PHE A 380 1.28 -4.25 4.62
C PHE A 380 1.56 -5.39 5.59
N PHE A 381 2.33 -6.39 5.14
CA PHE A 381 2.63 -7.57 5.93
C PHE A 381 4.12 -7.86 5.88
N ARG A 382 4.68 -8.22 7.03
CA ARG A 382 6.09 -8.58 7.14
C ARG A 382 6.27 -9.84 7.97
N VAL A 383 7.00 -10.81 7.43
CA VAL A 383 7.36 -12.05 8.12
C VAL A 383 8.87 -12.15 8.19
N GLY A 384 9.47 -11.84 9.33
CA GLY A 384 10.93 -11.77 9.48
C GLY A 384 11.50 -10.37 9.22
N GLY A 385 12.80 -10.25 9.07
CA GLY A 385 13.54 -8.99 8.84
C GLY A 385 13.85 -8.24 10.15
N ALA A 386 12.85 -7.84 10.90
CA ALA A 386 13.05 -7.21 12.23
C ALA A 386 13.26 -8.24 13.37
N GLY A 387 13.16 -9.52 13.09
CA GLY A 387 13.27 -10.62 14.01
C GLY A 387 12.59 -11.85 13.43
N VAL A 388 12.55 -12.95 14.17
CA VAL A 388 11.85 -14.16 13.71
C VAL A 388 10.34 -13.90 13.68
N GLY A 389 9.70 -14.14 12.54
CA GLY A 389 8.25 -14.09 12.36
C GLY A 389 7.74 -15.35 11.67
N ARG A 390 6.53 -15.83 12.01
CA ARG A 390 5.94 -17.05 11.43
C ARG A 390 4.43 -16.93 11.29
N THR A 391 3.93 -17.37 10.13
CA THR A 391 2.49 -17.47 9.89
C THR A 391 2.19 -18.57 8.87
N ASP A 392 0.95 -19.08 8.83
CA ASP A 392 0.52 -19.93 7.73
C ASP A 392 0.11 -19.07 6.54
N THR A 393 -0.72 -18.03 6.77
CA THR A 393 -1.20 -17.10 5.75
C THR A 393 -1.09 -15.67 6.28
N ASN A 394 -0.72 -14.72 5.42
CA ASN A 394 -0.66 -13.32 5.85
C ASN A 394 -2.03 -12.64 5.77
N LEU A 395 -2.67 -12.71 4.61
CA LEU A 395 -3.99 -12.13 4.37
C LEU A 395 -4.94 -13.20 3.85
N GLU A 396 -6.05 -13.41 4.55
CA GLU A 396 -7.15 -14.29 4.13
C GLU A 396 -8.42 -13.48 3.96
N ILE A 397 -9.01 -13.52 2.76
CA ILE A 397 -10.24 -12.82 2.42
C ILE A 397 -11.35 -13.85 2.17
N ASN A 398 -12.28 -13.96 3.12
CA ASN A 398 -13.43 -14.86 3.04
C ASN A 398 -14.72 -14.14 2.64
N SER A 399 -14.84 -12.84 2.92
CA SER A 399 -15.99 -12.03 2.56
C SER A 399 -16.01 -11.68 1.08
N ASN A 400 -17.19 -11.70 0.49
CA ASN A 400 -17.41 -11.27 -0.89
C ASN A 400 -17.25 -9.75 -1.04
N ASP A 401 -17.15 -9.28 -2.28
CA ASP A 401 -17.16 -7.85 -2.64
C ASP A 401 -16.08 -7.02 -1.89
N THR A 402 -14.95 -7.62 -1.52
CA THR A 402 -13.86 -6.93 -0.84
C THR A 402 -12.98 -6.19 -1.84
N ILE A 403 -12.61 -4.96 -1.51
CA ILE A 403 -11.64 -4.15 -2.27
C ILE A 403 -10.31 -4.12 -1.51
N VAL A 404 -9.21 -4.44 -2.18
CA VAL A 404 -7.85 -4.23 -1.68
C VAL A 404 -7.18 -3.18 -2.55
N ASP A 405 -6.83 -2.06 -1.96
CA ASP A 405 -6.26 -0.91 -2.65
C ASP A 405 -4.85 -0.63 -2.13
N HIS A 406 -3.88 -1.31 -2.72
CA HIS A 406 -2.46 -1.33 -2.39
C HIS A 406 -2.11 -2.17 -1.16
N THR A 407 -1.33 -3.22 -1.40
CA THR A 407 -0.76 -4.08 -0.34
C THR A 407 0.61 -4.62 -0.76
N TRP A 408 1.51 -4.74 0.21
CA TRP A 408 2.74 -5.53 0.08
C TRP A 408 2.76 -6.61 1.15
N ILE A 409 2.84 -7.85 0.72
CA ILE A 409 2.84 -9.04 1.57
C ILE A 409 4.20 -9.71 1.42
N TRP A 410 5.07 -9.51 2.40
CA TRP A 410 6.49 -9.82 2.30
C TRP A 410 6.94 -10.84 3.34
N ARG A 411 7.44 -11.98 2.89
CA ARG A 411 8.31 -12.81 3.70
C ARG A 411 9.74 -12.30 3.48
N ALA A 412 10.34 -11.71 4.52
CA ALA A 412 11.64 -11.06 4.40
C ALA A 412 12.72 -12.04 3.90
N ASP A 413 13.47 -11.61 2.89
CA ASP A 413 14.61 -12.33 2.32
C ASP A 413 15.95 -11.87 2.90
N HIS A 414 15.95 -10.76 3.66
CA HIS A 414 17.11 -10.19 4.36
C HIS A 414 16.72 -9.60 5.72
N GLY A 415 17.73 -9.19 6.51
CA GLY A 415 17.54 -8.73 7.89
C GLY A 415 17.71 -9.85 8.91
N THR A 416 17.12 -9.69 10.09
CA THR A 416 17.23 -10.63 11.21
C THR A 416 16.12 -11.68 11.18
N GLY A 417 16.46 -12.94 11.53
CA GLY A 417 15.47 -14.02 11.65
C GLY A 417 14.96 -14.56 10.32
N VAL A 418 15.71 -14.36 9.23
CA VAL A 418 15.38 -14.85 7.89
C VAL A 418 16.02 -16.21 7.59
N GLY A 419 15.37 -17.00 6.73
CA GLY A 419 15.82 -18.30 6.25
C GLY A 419 14.68 -19.28 6.12
N TRP A 420 14.83 -20.29 5.27
CA TRP A 420 13.77 -21.25 4.89
C TRP A 420 12.99 -21.84 6.06
N ILE A 421 13.66 -22.09 7.20
CA ILE A 421 13.03 -22.66 8.42
C ILE A 421 12.89 -21.64 9.56
N SER A 422 13.26 -20.39 9.35
CA SER A 422 13.26 -19.34 10.40
C SER A 422 12.00 -18.50 10.35
N ASN A 423 11.79 -17.78 9.26
CA ASN A 423 10.61 -16.94 9.02
C ASN A 423 9.64 -17.66 8.09
N THR A 424 9.02 -18.72 8.57
CA THR A 424 8.13 -19.55 7.75
C THR A 424 6.81 -18.85 7.45
N SER A 425 6.41 -18.91 6.17
CA SER A 425 5.13 -18.38 5.70
C SER A 425 4.70 -19.18 4.47
N ASP A 426 3.60 -19.95 4.61
CA ASP A 426 3.17 -20.82 3.52
C ASP A 426 2.61 -19.98 2.37
N ASN A 427 1.61 -19.12 2.64
CA ASN A 427 0.95 -18.33 1.61
C ASN A 427 0.95 -16.81 1.94
N GLY A 428 1.05 -16.00 0.92
CA GLY A 428 0.89 -14.54 1.05
C GLY A 428 -0.58 -14.17 1.17
N LEU A 429 -1.32 -14.25 0.08
CA LEU A 429 -2.74 -13.93 -0.01
C LEU A 429 -3.55 -15.18 -0.34
N VAL A 430 -4.62 -15.43 0.41
CA VAL A 430 -5.65 -16.42 0.10
C VAL A 430 -7.00 -15.72 -0.04
N VAL A 431 -7.65 -15.86 -1.22
CA VAL A 431 -8.94 -15.26 -1.51
C VAL A 431 -9.99 -16.35 -1.67
N ASN A 432 -10.92 -16.43 -0.74
CA ASN A 432 -12.05 -17.37 -0.74
C ASN A 432 -13.38 -16.69 -1.11
N GLY A 433 -13.47 -15.37 -0.93
CA GLY A 433 -14.65 -14.58 -1.27
C GLY A 433 -14.81 -14.38 -2.78
N ASP A 434 -16.05 -14.23 -3.23
CA ASP A 434 -16.38 -13.87 -4.62
C ASP A 434 -16.34 -12.35 -4.83
N ASN A 435 -16.19 -11.89 -6.08
CA ASN A 435 -16.17 -10.47 -6.47
C ASN A 435 -15.07 -9.64 -5.76
N VAL A 436 -13.96 -10.23 -5.38
CA VAL A 436 -12.85 -9.51 -4.76
C VAL A 436 -12.06 -8.75 -5.83
N THR A 437 -11.82 -7.47 -5.60
CA THR A 437 -11.05 -6.60 -6.51
C THR A 437 -9.77 -6.12 -5.82
N VAL A 438 -8.64 -6.30 -6.48
CA VAL A 438 -7.32 -5.93 -5.95
C VAL A 438 -6.59 -4.99 -6.90
N TYR A 439 -6.17 -3.83 -6.40
CA TYR A 439 -5.29 -2.89 -7.09
C TYR A 439 -3.93 -2.86 -6.40
N GLY A 440 -2.84 -2.94 -7.16
CA GLY A 440 -1.49 -2.82 -6.61
C GLY A 440 -1.13 -3.94 -5.63
N LEU A 441 -1.11 -5.16 -6.11
CA LEU A 441 -0.78 -6.35 -5.34
C LEU A 441 0.70 -6.69 -5.48
N PHE A 442 1.43 -6.56 -4.38
CA PHE A 442 2.83 -6.98 -4.27
C PHE A 442 2.92 -8.14 -3.28
N VAL A 443 3.45 -9.30 -3.70
CA VAL A 443 3.55 -10.48 -2.82
C VAL A 443 4.85 -11.23 -3.08
N GLU A 444 5.65 -11.46 -2.02
CA GLU A 444 7.01 -11.93 -2.21
C GLU A 444 7.47 -13.00 -1.21
N HIS A 445 8.20 -13.96 -1.73
CA HIS A 445 9.06 -14.94 -1.05
C HIS A 445 8.36 -15.98 -0.17
N HIS A 446 7.04 -16.16 -0.25
CA HIS A 446 6.34 -17.20 0.51
C HIS A 446 6.72 -18.60 0.04
N GLU A 447 6.72 -19.56 0.97
CA GLU A 447 7.24 -20.92 0.73
C GLU A 447 6.35 -21.76 -0.19
N GLN A 448 5.06 -21.39 -0.30
CA GLN A 448 4.09 -21.99 -1.21
C GLN A 448 3.56 -20.93 -2.19
N TYR A 449 2.24 -20.77 -2.31
CA TYR A 449 1.66 -19.77 -3.21
C TYR A 449 1.83 -18.35 -2.69
N GLN A 450 2.30 -17.44 -3.54
CA GLN A 450 2.24 -16.03 -3.20
C GLN A 450 0.78 -15.57 -3.16
N VAL A 451 -0.02 -16.02 -4.16
CA VAL A 451 -1.47 -15.81 -4.23
C VAL A 451 -2.18 -17.13 -4.52
N LEU A 452 -3.17 -17.48 -3.70
CA LEU A 452 -4.10 -18.57 -3.93
C LEU A 452 -5.52 -18.01 -4.01
N TRP A 453 -6.13 -18.13 -5.19
CA TRP A 453 -7.43 -17.56 -5.49
C TRP A 453 -8.48 -18.66 -5.68
N ASN A 454 -9.47 -18.72 -4.78
CA ASN A 454 -10.52 -19.73 -4.74
C ASN A 454 -11.91 -19.17 -5.09
N GLY A 455 -12.13 -17.84 -4.99
CA GLY A 455 -13.40 -17.18 -5.27
C GLY A 455 -13.62 -16.90 -6.75
N ASN A 456 -14.86 -16.78 -7.16
CA ASN A 456 -15.25 -16.39 -8.52
C ASN A 456 -15.32 -14.86 -8.68
N HIS A 457 -15.32 -14.40 -9.94
CA HIS A 457 -15.43 -12.99 -10.33
C HIS A 457 -14.31 -12.11 -9.73
N GLY A 458 -13.16 -12.72 -9.45
CA GLY A 458 -11.98 -12.02 -8.96
C GLY A 458 -11.35 -11.10 -10.00
N ARG A 459 -10.83 -9.94 -9.57
CA ARG A 459 -10.17 -8.98 -10.46
C ARG A 459 -8.87 -8.49 -9.83
N THR A 460 -7.77 -8.56 -10.57
CA THR A 460 -6.46 -8.05 -10.13
C THR A 460 -5.90 -7.07 -11.16
N TYR A 461 -5.65 -5.85 -10.71
CA TYR A 461 -5.02 -4.80 -11.51
C TYR A 461 -3.63 -4.51 -10.96
N PHE A 462 -2.63 -4.93 -11.69
CA PHE A 462 -1.24 -4.95 -11.31
C PHE A 462 -0.88 -6.01 -10.25
N TYR A 463 0.03 -6.89 -10.65
CA TYR A 463 0.66 -7.86 -9.77
C TYR A 463 2.18 -7.81 -9.92
N GLN A 464 2.88 -7.69 -8.79
CA GLN A 464 4.33 -7.83 -8.71
C GLN A 464 4.65 -8.92 -7.72
N SER A 465 5.58 -9.81 -8.09
CA SER A 465 5.96 -10.88 -7.20
C SER A 465 7.40 -11.31 -7.42
N GLU A 466 8.08 -11.53 -6.31
CA GLU A 466 9.34 -12.24 -6.28
C GLU A 466 9.13 -13.60 -5.60
N ILE A 467 9.51 -14.67 -6.28
CA ILE A 467 9.41 -16.01 -5.72
C ILE A 467 10.53 -16.24 -4.69
N PRO A 468 10.39 -17.19 -3.73
CA PRO A 468 11.39 -17.35 -2.67
C PRO A 468 12.79 -17.61 -3.21
N TYR A 469 13.78 -16.89 -2.69
CA TYR A 469 15.19 -16.99 -3.09
C TYR A 469 15.92 -18.17 -2.44
N ASP A 470 15.42 -18.66 -1.30
CA ASP A 470 16.13 -19.48 -0.33
C ASP A 470 15.68 -20.96 -0.22
N PRO A 471 14.94 -21.57 -1.17
CA PRO A 471 14.71 -23.00 -1.10
C PRO A 471 16.06 -23.76 -1.08
N PRO A 472 16.30 -24.62 -0.08
CA PRO A 472 17.61 -25.26 0.07
C PRO A 472 17.86 -26.37 -0.96
N ARG A 473 16.80 -26.91 -1.56
CA ARG A 473 16.84 -27.95 -2.59
C ARG A 473 15.47 -28.11 -3.26
N GLN A 474 15.42 -28.53 -4.51
CA GLN A 474 14.18 -28.70 -5.27
C GLN A 474 13.16 -29.61 -4.58
N LYS A 475 13.60 -30.70 -3.92
CA LYS A 475 12.70 -31.66 -3.26
C LYS A 475 11.78 -31.04 -2.21
N VAL A 476 12.19 -29.95 -1.54
CA VAL A 476 11.35 -29.24 -0.55
C VAL A 476 10.59 -28.08 -1.17
N TYR A 477 10.85 -27.78 -2.44
CA TYR A 477 10.18 -26.74 -3.20
C TYR A 477 9.53 -27.38 -4.44
N THR A 478 8.45 -28.13 -4.20
CA THR A 478 7.72 -28.92 -5.20
C THR A 478 6.25 -28.97 -4.79
N SER A 479 5.36 -28.48 -5.65
CA SER A 479 3.92 -28.39 -5.37
C SER A 479 3.17 -29.70 -5.64
N ALA A 480 3.66 -30.51 -6.60
CA ALA A 480 3.10 -31.80 -6.94
C ALA A 480 4.19 -32.69 -7.58
N PRO A 481 4.00 -34.01 -7.69
CA PRO A 481 4.94 -34.89 -8.38
C PRO A 481 5.25 -34.39 -9.80
N GLY A 482 6.52 -34.08 -10.09
CA GLY A 482 6.97 -33.55 -11.37
C GLY A 482 6.72 -32.07 -11.60
N VAL A 483 6.23 -31.32 -10.61
CA VAL A 483 6.01 -29.86 -10.69
C VAL A 483 6.97 -29.16 -9.73
N ASN A 484 8.00 -28.54 -10.28
CA ASN A 484 8.99 -27.80 -9.53
C ASN A 484 8.43 -26.45 -9.06
N GLY A 485 8.55 -26.18 -7.77
CA GLY A 485 8.10 -24.96 -7.14
C GLY A 485 6.58 -24.84 -7.00
N TRP A 486 6.17 -23.72 -6.46
CA TRP A 486 4.78 -23.30 -6.30
C TRP A 486 4.56 -22.05 -7.17
N ALA A 487 3.52 -22.08 -8.00
CA ALA A 487 3.19 -20.93 -8.83
C ALA A 487 3.04 -19.66 -7.97
N SER A 488 3.54 -18.55 -8.48
CA SER A 488 3.37 -17.26 -7.79
C SER A 488 1.90 -16.87 -7.66
N TYR A 489 1.13 -17.08 -8.74
CA TYR A 489 -0.31 -16.81 -8.76
C TYR A 489 -1.05 -18.09 -9.16
N LYS A 490 -1.85 -18.63 -8.23
CA LYS A 490 -2.68 -19.81 -8.47
C LYS A 490 -4.15 -19.43 -8.41
N VAL A 491 -4.89 -19.67 -9.50
CA VAL A 491 -6.34 -19.72 -9.53
C VAL A 491 -6.77 -21.18 -9.39
N ALA A 492 -7.63 -21.47 -8.43
CA ALA A 492 -8.09 -22.84 -8.16
C ALA A 492 -8.89 -23.42 -9.34
N ASP A 493 -8.81 -24.72 -9.54
CA ASP A 493 -9.44 -25.40 -10.68
C ASP A 493 -11.00 -25.33 -10.67
N THR A 494 -11.58 -24.95 -9.52
CA THR A 494 -13.02 -24.74 -9.35
C THR A 494 -13.49 -23.36 -9.78
N VAL A 495 -12.59 -22.40 -10.00
CA VAL A 495 -12.91 -21.04 -10.40
C VAL A 495 -13.25 -21.01 -11.89
N THR A 496 -14.37 -20.39 -12.21
CA THR A 496 -14.90 -20.32 -13.58
C THR A 496 -14.83 -18.91 -14.18
N ASP A 497 -14.66 -17.87 -13.36
CA ASP A 497 -14.52 -16.47 -13.78
C ASP A 497 -13.46 -15.78 -12.93
N HIS A 498 -12.43 -15.27 -13.58
CA HIS A 498 -11.35 -14.49 -12.98
C HIS A 498 -10.64 -13.67 -14.05
N GLU A 499 -10.17 -12.47 -13.71
CA GLU A 499 -9.43 -11.68 -14.69
C GLU A 499 -8.32 -10.86 -14.02
N ALA A 500 -7.12 -10.88 -14.62
CA ALA A 500 -5.95 -10.18 -14.07
C ALA A 500 -5.14 -9.48 -15.16
N TRP A 501 -4.64 -8.27 -14.85
CA TRP A 501 -3.90 -7.43 -15.79
C TRP A 501 -2.56 -6.98 -15.22
N GLY A 502 -1.53 -6.98 -16.07
CA GLY A 502 -0.22 -6.44 -15.74
C GLY A 502 0.48 -7.23 -14.64
N LEU A 503 0.90 -8.47 -14.94
CA LEU A 503 1.54 -9.34 -13.97
C LEU A 503 3.04 -9.48 -14.26
N GLY A 504 3.88 -9.07 -13.32
CA GLY A 504 5.33 -9.29 -13.33
C GLY A 504 5.76 -10.27 -12.26
N ILE A 505 6.39 -11.38 -12.64
CA ILE A 505 6.92 -12.38 -11.72
C ILE A 505 8.43 -12.51 -11.91
N TYR A 506 9.17 -12.34 -10.83
CA TYR A 506 10.62 -12.20 -10.82
C TYR A 506 11.26 -13.30 -10.01
N SER A 507 12.46 -13.73 -10.42
CA SER A 507 13.14 -14.83 -9.76
C SER A 507 14.64 -14.67 -9.70
N VAL A 508 15.20 -15.03 -8.56
CA VAL A 508 16.59 -15.41 -8.37
C VAL A 508 16.67 -16.48 -7.28
N PHE A 509 17.37 -17.58 -7.53
CA PHE A 509 17.55 -18.62 -6.54
C PHE A 509 18.97 -18.59 -6.00
N ARG A 510 19.13 -18.70 -4.68
CA ARG A 510 20.45 -18.82 -4.05
C ARG A 510 21.11 -20.15 -4.40
N HIS A 511 20.32 -21.15 -4.75
CA HIS A 511 20.80 -22.48 -5.15
C HIS A 511 20.56 -22.74 -6.64
N PRO A 512 21.61 -23.07 -7.44
CA PRO A 512 21.53 -23.14 -8.90
C PRO A 512 20.68 -24.30 -9.45
N SER A 513 20.37 -25.31 -8.65
CA SER A 513 19.54 -26.45 -9.07
C SER A 513 18.04 -26.23 -8.87
N ILE A 514 17.64 -25.06 -8.38
CA ILE A 514 16.21 -24.74 -8.15
C ILE A 514 15.63 -24.16 -9.45
N THR A 515 14.45 -24.66 -9.81
CA THR A 515 13.64 -24.14 -10.92
C THR A 515 12.18 -24.01 -10.50
N LEU A 516 11.42 -23.19 -11.23
CA LEU A 516 9.99 -23.04 -11.10
C LEU A 516 9.33 -23.47 -12.42
N SER A 517 8.47 -24.48 -12.39
CA SER A 517 7.83 -25.01 -13.60
C SER A 517 6.96 -23.96 -14.32
N ARG A 518 6.27 -23.12 -13.58
CA ARG A 518 5.41 -22.05 -14.12
C ARG A 518 5.16 -20.95 -13.12
N ALA A 519 5.12 -19.72 -13.58
CA ALA A 519 4.89 -18.57 -12.71
C ALA A 519 3.41 -18.42 -12.31
N ILE A 520 2.49 -18.74 -13.23
CA ILE A 520 1.03 -18.65 -13.02
C ILE A 520 0.40 -20.01 -13.32
N GLU A 521 -0.54 -20.43 -12.46
CA GLU A 521 -1.40 -21.59 -12.67
C GLU A 521 -2.86 -21.16 -12.69
N ALA A 522 -3.59 -21.53 -13.74
CA ALA A 522 -5.00 -21.17 -13.91
C ALA A 522 -5.77 -22.30 -14.61
N PRO A 523 -7.05 -22.48 -14.32
CA PRO A 523 -7.89 -23.41 -15.07
C PRO A 523 -8.03 -22.99 -16.53
N LYS A 524 -8.23 -23.97 -17.41
CA LYS A 524 -8.49 -23.73 -18.84
C LYS A 524 -9.98 -23.42 -19.04
N SER A 525 -10.40 -22.22 -18.64
CA SER A 525 -11.75 -21.71 -18.80
C SER A 525 -11.69 -20.40 -19.61
N PRO A 526 -12.62 -20.15 -20.56
CA PRO A 526 -12.60 -18.94 -21.37
C PRO A 526 -12.84 -17.65 -20.57
N GLU A 527 -13.44 -17.75 -19.38
CA GLU A 527 -13.68 -16.60 -18.51
C GLU A 527 -12.62 -16.46 -17.40
N VAL A 528 -11.58 -17.29 -17.39
CA VAL A 528 -10.41 -17.11 -16.51
C VAL A 528 -9.29 -16.55 -17.36
N ARG A 529 -9.16 -15.23 -17.38
CA ARG A 529 -8.35 -14.47 -18.32
C ARG A 529 -7.18 -13.76 -17.63
N PHE A 530 -6.05 -13.75 -18.31
CA PHE A 530 -4.86 -13.01 -17.88
C PHE A 530 -4.31 -12.19 -19.04
N HIS A 531 -3.95 -10.94 -18.74
CA HIS A 531 -3.49 -9.98 -19.73
C HIS A 531 -2.14 -9.40 -19.32
N HIS A 532 -1.21 -9.30 -20.27
CA HIS A 532 0.06 -8.62 -20.09
C HIS A 532 0.91 -9.21 -18.96
N MET A 533 1.37 -10.42 -19.16
CA MET A 533 2.21 -11.16 -18.21
C MET A 533 3.68 -11.15 -18.64
N ILE A 534 4.59 -10.99 -17.70
CA ILE A 534 6.05 -11.07 -17.92
C ILE A 534 6.72 -11.87 -16.81
N THR A 535 7.73 -12.67 -17.17
CA THR A 535 8.64 -13.27 -16.20
C THR A 535 10.07 -12.79 -16.44
N VAL A 536 10.82 -12.51 -15.36
CA VAL A 536 12.18 -11.97 -15.43
C VAL A 536 13.10 -12.70 -14.47
N ALA A 537 14.23 -13.19 -14.98
CA ALA A 537 15.32 -13.64 -14.13
C ALA A 537 16.11 -12.42 -13.63
N LEU A 538 16.22 -12.25 -12.31
CA LEU A 538 16.97 -11.18 -11.67
C LEU A 538 18.46 -11.53 -11.53
N GLY A 539 18.80 -12.81 -11.51
CA GLY A 539 20.15 -13.34 -11.39
C GLY A 539 20.35 -14.61 -12.21
N GLU A 540 21.57 -15.14 -12.26
CA GLU A 540 21.95 -16.30 -13.06
C GLU A 540 21.14 -17.57 -12.79
N ASN A 541 20.65 -17.71 -11.56
CA ASN A 541 19.87 -18.86 -11.10
C ASN A 541 18.36 -18.54 -11.07
N GLY A 542 17.82 -17.80 -12.00
CA GLY A 542 16.42 -17.35 -12.01
C GLY A 542 15.53 -18.14 -12.96
N ALA A 543 15.64 -19.48 -13.05
CA ALA A 543 14.90 -20.28 -14.02
C ALA A 543 13.41 -20.43 -13.67
N ILE A 544 12.53 -19.83 -14.51
CA ILE A 544 11.10 -20.10 -14.58
C ILE A 544 10.85 -20.70 -15.98
N ASP A 545 10.27 -21.91 -16.05
CA ASP A 545 10.15 -22.63 -17.32
C ASP A 545 9.01 -22.10 -18.19
N ASN A 546 7.93 -21.61 -17.59
CA ASN A 546 6.77 -21.05 -18.30
C ASN A 546 6.16 -19.85 -17.56
N VAL A 547 5.59 -18.91 -18.31
CA VAL A 547 4.88 -17.75 -17.77
C VAL A 547 3.56 -18.16 -17.12
N ILE A 548 2.69 -18.86 -17.90
CA ILE A 548 1.39 -19.33 -17.41
C ILE A 548 1.15 -20.75 -17.93
N ASN A 549 0.84 -21.67 -17.04
CA ASN A 549 0.64 -23.08 -17.34
C ASN A 549 1.81 -23.64 -18.18
N ASP A 550 1.52 -23.96 -19.46
CA ASP A 550 2.48 -24.47 -20.44
C ASP A 550 2.88 -23.43 -21.52
N LYS A 551 2.63 -22.13 -21.27
CA LYS A 551 2.81 -21.04 -22.23
C LYS A 551 3.88 -20.04 -21.80
N GLY A 552 4.46 -19.36 -22.79
CA GLY A 552 5.36 -18.23 -22.66
C GLY A 552 6.84 -18.59 -22.75
N GLY A 553 7.22 -19.81 -22.40
CA GLY A 553 8.62 -20.25 -22.44
C GLY A 553 9.47 -19.79 -21.25
N ALA A 554 10.72 -20.19 -21.25
CA ALA A 554 11.62 -20.06 -20.10
C ALA A 554 12.32 -18.69 -20.01
N THR A 555 12.53 -18.23 -18.77
CA THR A 555 13.42 -17.09 -18.49
C THR A 555 14.89 -17.50 -18.60
N SER A 556 15.75 -16.57 -19.02
CA SER A 556 17.21 -16.75 -19.03
C SER A 556 17.94 -15.42 -18.89
N ILE A 557 19.16 -15.47 -18.36
CA ILE A 557 20.08 -14.33 -18.36
C ILE A 557 21.11 -14.44 -19.51
N HIS A 558 21.49 -15.65 -19.90
CA HIS A 558 22.52 -15.91 -20.92
C HIS A 558 21.99 -16.82 -22.06
N PRO A 559 21.47 -16.26 -23.19
CA PRO A 559 21.17 -14.84 -23.43
C PRO A 559 19.99 -14.36 -22.56
N ARG A 560 19.88 -13.06 -22.33
CA ARG A 560 18.73 -12.52 -21.58
C ARG A 560 17.43 -12.73 -22.36
N VAL A 561 16.55 -13.51 -21.77
CA VAL A 561 15.20 -13.78 -22.27
C VAL A 561 14.20 -13.44 -21.17
N THR A 562 13.30 -12.52 -21.47
CA THR A 562 12.19 -12.10 -20.60
C THR A 562 10.88 -12.41 -21.31
N PRO A 563 10.35 -13.64 -21.13
CA PRO A 563 9.13 -14.05 -21.81
C PRO A 563 7.95 -13.16 -21.45
N LYS A 564 7.13 -12.87 -22.48
CA LYS A 564 5.91 -12.09 -22.35
C LYS A 564 4.75 -12.85 -22.96
N VAL A 565 3.62 -12.84 -22.32
CA VAL A 565 2.35 -13.36 -22.85
C VAL A 565 1.34 -12.23 -22.79
N THR A 566 0.76 -11.90 -23.96
CA THR A 566 -0.18 -10.79 -24.06
C THR A 566 -1.53 -11.18 -23.46
N ASP A 567 -2.07 -12.33 -23.86
CA ASP A 567 -3.37 -12.81 -23.38
C ASP A 567 -3.34 -14.32 -23.12
N TYR A 568 -4.12 -14.74 -22.16
CA TYR A 568 -4.39 -16.15 -21.85
C TYR A 568 -5.85 -16.27 -21.38
N PRO A 569 -6.60 -17.31 -21.80
CA PRO A 569 -6.24 -18.42 -22.68
C PRO A 569 -6.00 -18.04 -24.12
#